data_01be921d12c61f2680347ef5059bb7f6
#
_entry.id   01be921d12c61f2680347ef5059bb7f6
#
_cell.length_a   1.000
_cell.length_b   1.000
_cell.length_c   1.000
_cell.angle_alpha   90.00
_cell.angle_beta   90.00
_cell.angle_gamma   90.00
#
_symmetry.space_group_name_H-M   'P 1'
#
loop_
_entity.id
_entity.type
_entity.pdbx_description
1 polymer ?
#
loop_
_entity_poly.entity_id
_entity_poly.type
_entity_poly.pdbx_seq_one_letter_code
_entity_poly.pdbx_strand_id
1 'polypeptide(L)'
;MTKKILQIAFALLILFNVSILSSQERIAVIQDSQVKLLDPSTGDIINSSFISLNSGTPKALLQVEDEIWISYQLSDKIERYDLDGIFLGSIDSGLDNIRGMAIVNNTEVWVCNSGSNNGAPGNAIVRYDLAGNSLGSFLVAPESESPFDIIDNENGEVYISYSASDNIERRDYNGNFLGNIVEPGVVRFIQQIEIEEPGIILAAVFSIISGGNQNGIYRFSEVDGTILDFWNLGNTRGVAKLGNGEILWSSAAGVSRLDPVTGNSELISGGSSHYFGRVMFQCTTPPTPTGASQQTFEPGATLADIVIDPTDVTWFATEADAQNNVNPLPNDTPLVDNQTYYAVNIVDGCLSEPFAVTVTVTLGVGEFTASNFKFYPNPTNDKLTLEHTTAISQIIVTNVLGQQVLEKSPNAENAEIDFSQFAKGVYLVKVITEDYSTTIQIIKK
;
A
#
# COMPACT_ATOMS: atom_id res chain seq x y z
N MET A 1 21.41 70.22 -7.21
CA MET A 1 21.33 69.27 -6.06
C MET A 1 20.01 68.55 -6.14
N THR A 2 20.02 67.38 -6.75
CA THR A 2 18.85 66.55 -6.95
C THR A 2 18.97 65.29 -6.08
N LYS A 3 18.13 65.17 -5.05
CA LYS A 3 18.03 64.01 -4.17
C LYS A 3 17.33 62.86 -4.95
N LYS A 4 18.05 61.75 -5.20
CA LYS A 4 17.45 60.51 -5.65
C LYS A 4 16.77 59.82 -4.45
N ILE A 5 15.47 59.65 -4.51
CA ILE A 5 14.69 58.85 -3.58
C ILE A 5 14.77 57.41 -4.09
N LEU A 6 15.39 56.55 -3.29
CA LEU A 6 15.49 55.10 -3.53
C LEU A 6 14.16 54.47 -3.02
N GLN A 7 13.27 54.07 -3.93
CA GLN A 7 12.07 53.27 -3.59
C GLN A 7 12.51 51.80 -3.47
N ILE A 8 12.51 51.28 -2.24
CA ILE A 8 12.61 49.84 -1.98
C ILE A 8 11.24 49.26 -2.17
N ALA A 9 11.04 48.52 -3.27
CA ALA A 9 9.87 47.71 -3.49
C ALA A 9 10.00 46.43 -2.63
N PHE A 10 9.18 46.33 -1.58
CA PHE A 10 9.00 45.11 -0.81
C PHE A 10 8.12 44.19 -1.64
N ALA A 11 8.71 43.22 -2.35
CA ALA A 11 7.97 42.15 -2.98
C ALA A 11 7.45 41.20 -1.89
N LEU A 12 6.17 41.28 -1.59
CA LEU A 12 5.46 40.33 -0.74
C LEU A 12 5.36 39.00 -1.51
N LEU A 13 6.25 38.07 -1.21
CA LEU A 13 6.18 36.71 -1.74
C LEU A 13 5.03 36.00 -0.99
N ILE A 14 3.85 36.01 -1.58
CA ILE A 14 2.75 35.17 -1.12
C ILE A 14 3.11 33.73 -1.55
N LEU A 15 3.66 32.96 -0.61
CA LEU A 15 3.75 31.52 -0.74
C LEU A 15 2.30 30.97 -0.75
N PHE A 16 1.76 30.73 -1.93
CA PHE A 16 0.65 29.81 -2.06
C PHE A 16 1.18 28.45 -1.65
N ASN A 17 0.81 27.98 -0.46
CA ASN A 17 0.85 26.56 -0.15
C ASN A 17 -0.17 25.92 -1.10
N VAL A 18 0.29 25.46 -2.24
CA VAL A 18 -0.44 24.48 -3.03
C VAL A 18 -0.33 23.19 -2.22
N SER A 19 -1.33 22.94 -1.37
CA SER A 19 -1.53 21.61 -0.84
C SER A 19 -1.74 20.71 -2.06
N ILE A 20 -0.77 19.87 -2.35
CA ILE A 20 -0.93 18.76 -3.29
C ILE A 20 -1.97 17.88 -2.61
N LEU A 21 -3.21 17.95 -3.07
CA LEU A 21 -4.25 17.00 -2.70
C LEU A 21 -3.76 15.65 -3.23
N SER A 22 -3.21 14.81 -2.37
CA SER A 22 -2.97 13.42 -2.75
C SER A 22 -4.34 12.76 -2.85
N SER A 23 -4.59 12.05 -3.94
CA SER A 23 -5.78 11.21 -4.09
C SER A 23 -5.41 9.78 -3.72
N GLN A 24 -6.35 9.08 -3.07
CA GLN A 24 -6.17 7.70 -2.72
C GLN A 24 -7.11 6.81 -3.52
N GLU A 25 -6.52 5.89 -4.29
CA GLU A 25 -7.28 4.88 -5.00
C GLU A 25 -7.82 3.81 -4.03
N ARG A 26 -9.05 3.36 -4.28
CA ARG A 26 -9.66 2.16 -3.71
C ARG A 26 -10.29 1.34 -4.82
N ILE A 27 -10.27 0.02 -4.67
CA ILE A 27 -11.11 -0.85 -5.48
C ILE A 27 -12.42 -1.00 -4.75
N ALA A 28 -13.52 -0.67 -5.42
CA ALA A 28 -14.86 -0.87 -4.92
C ALA A 28 -15.47 -2.11 -5.56
N VAL A 29 -16.23 -2.91 -4.80
CA VAL A 29 -16.96 -4.07 -5.31
C VAL A 29 -18.39 -4.06 -4.81
N ILE A 30 -19.32 -4.37 -5.70
CA ILE A 30 -20.70 -4.61 -5.32
C ILE A 30 -20.82 -6.06 -4.83
N GLN A 31 -21.14 -6.23 -3.55
CA GLN A 31 -21.34 -7.54 -2.94
C GLN A 31 -22.63 -7.58 -2.13
N ASP A 32 -23.52 -8.51 -2.47
CA ASP A 32 -24.89 -8.58 -1.93
C ASP A 32 -25.63 -7.25 -2.12
N SER A 33 -25.93 -6.54 -1.03
CA SER A 33 -26.61 -5.24 -1.06
C SER A 33 -25.70 -4.11 -0.57
N GLN A 34 -24.39 -4.22 -0.79
CA GLN A 34 -23.43 -3.22 -0.33
C GLN A 34 -22.32 -3.00 -1.35
N VAL A 35 -21.73 -1.80 -1.32
CA VAL A 35 -20.43 -1.53 -1.88
C VAL A 35 -19.40 -1.72 -0.77
N LYS A 36 -18.38 -2.51 -1.03
CA LYS A 36 -17.20 -2.67 -0.17
C LYS A 36 -16.00 -2.00 -0.82
N LEU A 37 -15.11 -1.45 -0.01
CA LEU A 37 -13.84 -0.88 -0.46
C LEU A 37 -12.70 -1.83 -0.09
N LEU A 38 -11.80 -2.04 -1.04
CA LEU A 38 -10.64 -2.90 -0.93
C LEU A 38 -9.36 -2.11 -1.19
N ASP A 39 -8.26 -2.58 -0.60
CA ASP A 39 -6.93 -2.07 -0.87
C ASP A 39 -6.53 -2.36 -2.33
N PRO A 40 -6.10 -1.37 -3.11
CA PRO A 40 -5.79 -1.54 -4.53
C PRO A 40 -4.51 -2.35 -4.77
N SER A 41 -3.65 -2.51 -3.76
CA SER A 41 -2.40 -3.28 -3.86
C SER A 41 -2.57 -4.73 -3.44
N THR A 42 -3.33 -4.99 -2.36
CA THR A 42 -3.45 -6.32 -1.75
C THR A 42 -4.82 -6.97 -1.95
N GLY A 43 -5.85 -6.18 -2.24
CA GLY A 43 -7.23 -6.64 -2.33
C GLY A 43 -7.90 -6.90 -0.97
N ASP A 44 -7.27 -6.55 0.15
CA ASP A 44 -7.84 -6.70 1.47
C ASP A 44 -9.00 -5.73 1.69
N ILE A 45 -10.02 -6.16 2.46
CA ILE A 45 -11.18 -5.31 2.73
C ILE A 45 -10.80 -4.19 3.70
N ILE A 46 -10.93 -2.94 3.24
CA ILE A 46 -10.73 -1.72 4.05
C ILE A 46 -12.04 -1.29 4.71
N ASN A 47 -13.13 -1.30 3.93
CA ASN A 47 -14.46 -0.95 4.41
C ASN A 47 -15.47 -1.98 3.90
N SER A 48 -16.08 -2.72 4.80
CA SER A 48 -17.03 -3.79 4.47
C SER A 48 -18.46 -3.32 4.17
N SER A 49 -18.76 -2.02 4.39
CA SER A 49 -20.11 -1.47 4.28
C SER A 49 -20.06 0.02 3.95
N PHE A 50 -19.45 0.36 2.81
CA PHE A 50 -19.27 1.75 2.39
C PHE A 50 -20.59 2.39 1.93
N ILE A 51 -21.32 1.73 1.01
CA ILE A 51 -22.66 2.16 0.59
C ILE A 51 -23.63 1.00 0.79
N SER A 52 -24.76 1.27 1.46
CA SER A 52 -25.89 0.33 1.52
C SER A 52 -26.79 0.54 0.31
N LEU A 53 -26.96 -0.51 -0.50
CA LEU A 53 -27.65 -0.45 -1.78
C LEU A 53 -29.11 -0.84 -1.67
N ASN A 54 -29.93 -0.22 -2.49
CA ASN A 54 -31.32 -0.58 -2.66
C ASN A 54 -31.47 -1.92 -3.42
N SER A 55 -32.66 -2.55 -3.35
CA SER A 55 -32.97 -3.71 -4.16
C SER A 55 -33.04 -3.37 -5.66
N GLY A 56 -32.69 -4.30 -6.55
CA GLY A 56 -32.82 -4.09 -8.00
C GLY A 56 -31.65 -4.57 -8.83
N THR A 57 -30.81 -5.41 -8.28
CA THR A 57 -29.66 -6.04 -8.95
C THR A 57 -28.63 -5.00 -9.43
N PRO A 58 -27.90 -4.35 -8.51
CA PRO A 58 -26.80 -3.49 -8.88
C PRO A 58 -25.72 -4.29 -9.61
N LYS A 59 -25.09 -3.72 -10.64
CA LYS A 59 -24.14 -4.42 -11.52
C LYS A 59 -22.75 -3.82 -11.56
N ALA A 60 -22.66 -2.57 -11.94
CA ALA A 60 -21.40 -1.86 -12.10
C ALA A 60 -21.41 -0.57 -11.30
N LEU A 61 -20.24 -0.14 -10.90
CA LEU A 61 -20.03 1.17 -10.30
C LEU A 61 -18.92 1.91 -11.08
N LEU A 62 -19.08 3.22 -11.17
CA LEU A 62 -18.18 4.11 -11.87
C LEU A 62 -18.05 5.41 -11.07
N GLN A 63 -16.85 5.88 -10.83
CA GLN A 63 -16.67 7.25 -10.35
C GLN A 63 -16.81 8.24 -11.51
N VAL A 64 -17.67 9.25 -11.33
CA VAL A 64 -17.85 10.35 -12.26
C VAL A 64 -17.62 11.64 -11.51
N GLU A 65 -16.47 12.27 -11.72
CA GLU A 65 -16.02 13.43 -10.91
C GLU A 65 -16.04 13.10 -9.40
N ASP A 66 -16.81 13.87 -8.61
CA ASP A 66 -16.97 13.69 -7.17
C ASP A 66 -18.19 12.81 -6.80
N GLU A 67 -18.66 11.96 -7.72
CA GLU A 67 -19.79 11.08 -7.52
C GLU A 67 -19.45 9.62 -7.85
N ILE A 68 -20.20 8.70 -7.24
CA ILE A 68 -20.21 7.27 -7.57
C ILE A 68 -21.57 6.95 -8.21
N TRP A 69 -21.54 6.51 -9.45
CA TRP A 69 -22.70 6.05 -10.17
C TRP A 69 -22.79 4.54 -10.12
N ILE A 70 -23.98 4.01 -9.81
CA ILE A 70 -24.22 2.55 -9.72
C ILE A 70 -25.38 2.19 -10.64
N SER A 71 -25.11 1.30 -11.61
CA SER A 71 -26.12 0.80 -12.52
C SER A 71 -26.93 -0.32 -11.87
N TYR A 72 -28.26 -0.31 -12.06
CA TYR A 72 -29.19 -1.33 -11.58
C TYR A 72 -29.87 -2.01 -12.76
N GLN A 73 -29.53 -3.28 -12.98
CA GLN A 73 -30.00 -4.05 -14.13
C GLN A 73 -31.51 -4.26 -14.18
N LEU A 74 -32.13 -4.64 -13.05
CA LEU A 74 -33.56 -4.96 -13.00
C LEU A 74 -34.44 -3.79 -12.57
N SER A 75 -33.86 -2.71 -12.11
CA SER A 75 -34.58 -1.48 -11.77
C SER A 75 -34.40 -0.39 -12.81
N ASP A 76 -33.65 -0.68 -13.88
CA ASP A 76 -33.50 0.17 -15.08
C ASP A 76 -33.13 1.62 -14.75
N LYS A 77 -32.18 1.80 -13.83
CA LYS A 77 -31.74 3.12 -13.34
C LYS A 77 -30.28 3.15 -13.00
N ILE A 78 -29.74 4.34 -12.93
CA ILE A 78 -28.44 4.63 -12.32
C ILE A 78 -28.69 5.42 -11.05
N GLU A 79 -28.23 4.94 -9.90
CA GLU A 79 -28.21 5.70 -8.65
C GLU A 79 -26.87 6.44 -8.53
N ARG A 80 -26.92 7.67 -8.02
CA ARG A 80 -25.78 8.55 -7.84
C ARG A 80 -25.57 8.80 -6.35
N TYR A 81 -24.33 8.69 -5.91
CA TYR A 81 -23.89 8.90 -4.53
C TYR A 81 -22.70 9.85 -4.52
N ASP A 82 -22.51 10.59 -3.43
CA ASP A 82 -21.24 11.30 -3.24
C ASP A 82 -20.11 10.37 -2.79
N LEU A 83 -18.91 10.90 -2.61
CA LEU A 83 -17.74 10.12 -2.17
C LEU A 83 -17.80 9.69 -0.70
N ASP A 84 -18.77 10.18 0.09
CA ASP A 84 -19.08 9.70 1.44
C ASP A 84 -20.13 8.59 1.43
N GLY A 85 -20.65 8.23 0.26
CA GLY A 85 -21.67 7.20 0.07
C GLY A 85 -23.11 7.67 0.33
N ILE A 86 -23.35 8.98 0.34
CA ILE A 86 -24.68 9.57 0.54
C ILE A 86 -25.40 9.63 -0.80
N PHE A 87 -26.64 9.14 -0.84
CA PHE A 87 -27.47 9.15 -2.04
C PHE A 87 -27.83 10.57 -2.49
N LEU A 88 -27.55 10.90 -3.75
CA LEU A 88 -27.79 12.19 -4.38
C LEU A 88 -29.03 12.20 -5.27
N GLY A 89 -29.35 11.09 -5.92
CA GLY A 89 -30.44 10.99 -6.87
C GLY A 89 -30.28 9.85 -7.87
N SER A 90 -31.16 9.79 -8.87
CA SER A 90 -31.12 8.75 -9.89
C SER A 90 -31.41 9.25 -11.29
N ILE A 91 -30.96 8.50 -12.29
CA ILE A 91 -31.31 8.60 -13.71
C ILE A 91 -32.20 7.39 -14.01
N ASP A 92 -33.51 7.59 -14.29
CA ASP A 92 -34.51 6.49 -14.29
C ASP A 92 -35.26 6.39 -15.62
N SER A 93 -34.91 7.14 -16.66
CA SER A 93 -35.62 7.12 -17.94
C SER A 93 -34.68 6.82 -19.11
N GLY A 94 -35.20 6.16 -20.13
CA GLY A 94 -34.44 5.82 -21.33
C GLY A 94 -33.43 4.71 -21.12
N LEU A 95 -33.56 3.93 -20.05
CA LEU A 95 -32.70 2.81 -19.66
C LEU A 95 -33.54 1.54 -19.47
N ASP A 96 -33.01 0.39 -19.91
CA ASP A 96 -33.61 -0.92 -19.68
C ASP A 96 -32.52 -2.00 -19.71
N ASN A 97 -32.42 -2.80 -18.66
CA ASN A 97 -31.47 -3.89 -18.54
C ASN A 97 -30.01 -3.43 -18.73
N ILE A 98 -29.66 -2.37 -18.00
CA ILE A 98 -28.33 -1.74 -18.05
C ILE A 98 -27.30 -2.50 -17.22
N ARG A 99 -25.99 -2.33 -17.58
CA ARG A 99 -24.90 -3.06 -16.90
C ARG A 99 -23.66 -2.18 -16.76
N GLY A 100 -22.59 -2.46 -17.53
CA GLY A 100 -21.32 -1.74 -17.46
C GLY A 100 -21.42 -0.28 -17.91
N MET A 101 -20.55 0.53 -17.35
CA MET A 101 -20.43 1.97 -17.62
C MET A 101 -18.96 2.36 -17.65
N ALA A 102 -18.60 3.30 -18.51
CA ALA A 102 -17.27 3.93 -18.53
C ALA A 102 -17.35 5.42 -18.81
N ILE A 103 -16.38 6.18 -18.30
CA ILE A 103 -16.09 7.53 -18.79
C ILE A 103 -15.32 7.37 -20.10
N VAL A 104 -15.78 8.05 -21.15
CA VAL A 104 -15.16 8.02 -22.47
C VAL A 104 -14.61 9.40 -22.82
N ASN A 105 -13.35 9.43 -23.23
CA ASN A 105 -12.63 10.66 -23.59
C ASN A 105 -12.69 11.75 -22.51
N ASN A 106 -12.85 11.38 -21.25
CA ASN A 106 -13.00 12.29 -20.11
C ASN A 106 -14.15 13.32 -20.23
N THR A 107 -15.15 13.05 -21.06
CA THR A 107 -16.25 14.01 -21.35
C THR A 107 -17.63 13.42 -21.24
N GLU A 108 -17.77 12.11 -21.40
CA GLU A 108 -19.05 11.43 -21.45
C GLU A 108 -19.06 10.15 -20.62
N VAL A 109 -20.20 9.76 -20.11
CA VAL A 109 -20.49 8.45 -19.56
C VAL A 109 -21.25 7.64 -20.60
N TRP A 110 -20.67 6.51 -20.98
CA TRP A 110 -21.32 5.52 -21.85
C TRP A 110 -21.84 4.36 -21.03
N VAL A 111 -23.07 3.91 -21.33
CA VAL A 111 -23.79 2.90 -20.55
C VAL A 111 -24.25 1.78 -21.46
N CYS A 112 -23.89 0.54 -21.15
CA CYS A 112 -24.39 -0.66 -21.85
C CYS A 112 -25.87 -0.87 -21.56
N ASN A 113 -26.72 -0.81 -22.58
CA ASN A 113 -28.16 -1.02 -22.49
C ASN A 113 -28.58 -2.12 -23.45
N SER A 114 -29.38 -3.10 -22.97
CA SER A 114 -29.81 -4.22 -23.82
C SER A 114 -31.32 -4.32 -24.01
N GLY A 115 -32.10 -3.69 -23.17
CA GLY A 115 -33.55 -3.74 -23.26
C GLY A 115 -34.18 -2.55 -23.96
N SER A 116 -35.45 -2.64 -24.28
CA SER A 116 -36.22 -1.63 -25.03
C SER A 116 -37.44 -1.09 -24.30
N ASN A 117 -37.63 -1.43 -23.01
CA ASN A 117 -38.67 -0.88 -22.19
C ASN A 117 -38.28 0.53 -21.68
N ASN A 118 -39.15 1.19 -20.97
CA ASN A 118 -38.91 2.50 -20.31
C ASN A 118 -38.35 3.58 -21.26
N GLY A 119 -38.67 3.47 -22.57
CA GLY A 119 -38.18 4.42 -23.59
C GLY A 119 -36.72 4.16 -24.00
N ALA A 120 -36.13 3.07 -23.57
CA ALA A 120 -34.76 2.69 -23.91
C ALA A 120 -34.61 2.25 -25.38
N PRO A 121 -33.42 2.46 -26.00
CA PRO A 121 -33.21 2.23 -27.44
C PRO A 121 -33.03 0.75 -27.84
N GLY A 122 -33.02 -0.20 -26.91
CA GLY A 122 -32.68 -1.62 -27.19
C GLY A 122 -31.18 -1.89 -27.02
N ASN A 123 -30.64 -2.80 -27.82
CA ASN A 123 -29.18 -3.08 -27.87
C ASN A 123 -28.41 -1.84 -28.32
N ALA A 124 -27.97 -1.05 -27.40
CA ALA A 124 -27.37 0.26 -27.64
C ALA A 124 -26.40 0.67 -26.54
N ILE A 125 -25.59 1.65 -26.83
CA ILE A 125 -24.85 2.42 -25.85
C ILE A 125 -25.60 3.75 -25.64
N VAL A 126 -26.07 3.99 -24.42
CA VAL A 126 -26.69 5.25 -24.01
C VAL A 126 -25.61 6.17 -23.48
N ARG A 127 -25.68 7.48 -23.83
CA ARG A 127 -24.62 8.43 -23.54
C ARG A 127 -25.17 9.56 -22.64
N TYR A 128 -24.37 9.95 -21.67
CA TYR A 128 -24.61 11.08 -20.78
C TYR A 128 -23.39 11.99 -20.73
N ASP A 129 -23.59 13.27 -20.46
CA ASP A 129 -22.52 14.14 -19.99
C ASP A 129 -22.15 13.78 -18.53
N LEU A 130 -21.06 14.34 -18.01
CA LEU A 130 -20.60 14.05 -16.63
C LEU A 130 -21.59 14.57 -15.56
N ALA A 131 -22.51 15.47 -15.91
CA ALA A 131 -23.58 15.93 -15.02
C ALA A 131 -24.83 15.02 -15.03
N GLY A 132 -24.88 14.02 -15.93
CA GLY A 132 -25.98 13.07 -16.07
C GLY A 132 -27.06 13.51 -17.06
N ASN A 133 -26.83 14.54 -17.88
CA ASN A 133 -27.77 14.91 -18.93
C ASN A 133 -27.60 13.98 -20.15
N SER A 134 -28.71 13.52 -20.73
CA SER A 134 -28.70 12.62 -21.88
C SER A 134 -28.13 13.28 -23.12
N LEU A 135 -27.18 12.61 -23.75
CA LEU A 135 -26.58 12.95 -25.04
C LEU A 135 -27.12 12.06 -26.18
N GLY A 136 -28.13 11.23 -25.88
CA GLY A 136 -28.69 10.26 -26.83
C GLY A 136 -28.01 8.89 -26.78
N SER A 137 -28.08 8.15 -27.87
CA SER A 137 -27.56 6.79 -27.94
C SER A 137 -27.12 6.42 -29.37
N PHE A 138 -26.32 5.38 -29.51
CA PHE A 138 -26.07 4.71 -30.78
C PHE A 138 -26.29 3.20 -30.63
N LEU A 139 -26.76 2.57 -31.71
CA LEU A 139 -26.98 1.13 -31.73
C LEU A 139 -25.64 0.39 -31.81
N VAL A 140 -25.55 -0.77 -31.19
CA VAL A 140 -24.44 -1.70 -31.39
C VAL A 140 -24.48 -2.28 -32.82
N ALA A 141 -23.38 -2.94 -33.25
CA ALA A 141 -23.36 -3.60 -34.56
C ALA A 141 -24.48 -4.65 -34.66
N PRO A 142 -25.06 -4.88 -35.85
CA PRO A 142 -26.18 -5.82 -36.00
C PRO A 142 -25.89 -7.25 -35.57
N GLU A 143 -24.61 -7.64 -35.63
CA GLU A 143 -24.11 -8.96 -35.19
C GLU A 143 -23.78 -9.00 -33.68
N SER A 144 -23.80 -7.85 -33.00
CA SER A 144 -23.47 -7.74 -31.59
C SER A 144 -24.75 -7.57 -30.76
N GLU A 145 -24.94 -8.45 -29.79
CA GLU A 145 -26.15 -8.47 -28.96
C GLU A 145 -25.82 -8.46 -27.48
N SER A 146 -26.61 -7.68 -26.74
CA SER A 146 -26.54 -7.63 -25.29
C SER A 146 -25.18 -7.08 -24.79
N PRO A 147 -24.88 -5.78 -25.02
CA PRO A 147 -23.68 -5.14 -24.50
C PRO A 147 -23.64 -5.26 -22.98
N PHE A 148 -22.48 -5.60 -22.45
CA PHE A 148 -22.37 -6.03 -21.08
C PHE A 148 -21.45 -5.18 -20.23
N ASP A 149 -20.22 -4.95 -20.68
CA ASP A 149 -19.26 -4.05 -20.04
C ASP A 149 -18.55 -3.20 -21.07
N ILE A 150 -17.94 -2.12 -20.62
CA ILE A 150 -17.32 -1.11 -21.48
C ILE A 150 -16.12 -0.49 -20.77
N ILE A 151 -15.03 -0.31 -21.51
CA ILE A 151 -13.82 0.39 -21.04
C ILE A 151 -13.28 1.33 -22.13
N ASP A 152 -12.71 2.46 -21.71
CA ASP A 152 -11.93 3.35 -22.56
C ASP A 152 -10.46 2.90 -22.50
N ASN A 153 -9.80 2.76 -23.66
CA ASN A 153 -8.37 2.42 -23.69
C ASN A 153 -7.45 3.64 -23.60
N GLU A 154 -8.05 4.84 -23.38
CA GLU A 154 -7.34 6.12 -23.27
C GLU A 154 -6.49 6.52 -24.50
N ASN A 155 -6.55 5.73 -25.56
CA ASN A 155 -5.83 5.94 -26.84
C ASN A 155 -6.75 6.16 -28.05
N GLY A 156 -8.01 6.57 -27.80
CA GLY A 156 -8.98 6.89 -28.84
C GLY A 156 -9.94 5.77 -29.20
N GLU A 157 -9.92 4.67 -28.47
CA GLU A 157 -10.81 3.53 -28.68
C GLU A 157 -11.52 3.11 -27.38
N VAL A 158 -12.70 2.56 -27.56
CA VAL A 158 -13.55 1.99 -26.51
C VAL A 158 -13.75 0.51 -26.80
N TYR A 159 -13.61 -0.33 -25.80
CA TYR A 159 -13.87 -1.77 -25.91
C TYR A 159 -15.18 -2.12 -25.20
N ILE A 160 -16.02 -2.90 -25.85
CA ILE A 160 -17.34 -3.30 -25.34
C ILE A 160 -17.42 -4.82 -25.38
N SER A 161 -17.68 -5.44 -24.23
CA SER A 161 -17.97 -6.87 -24.14
C SER A 161 -19.45 -7.16 -24.38
N TYR A 162 -19.75 -8.33 -24.90
CA TYR A 162 -21.10 -8.77 -25.21
C TYR A 162 -21.37 -10.14 -24.61
N SER A 163 -22.58 -10.30 -24.05
CA SER A 163 -22.98 -11.53 -23.39
C SER A 163 -23.78 -12.50 -24.28
N ALA A 164 -24.36 -12.04 -25.36
CA ALA A 164 -25.14 -12.87 -26.28
C ALA A 164 -24.38 -13.17 -27.57
N SER A 165 -23.67 -12.21 -28.14
CA SER A 165 -22.80 -12.41 -29.30
C SER A 165 -21.41 -12.94 -28.93
N ASP A 166 -21.04 -12.93 -27.63
CA ASP A 166 -19.82 -13.57 -27.15
C ASP A 166 -18.52 -12.99 -27.71
N ASN A 167 -18.45 -11.66 -27.92
CA ASN A 167 -17.32 -10.95 -28.53
C ASN A 167 -16.88 -9.75 -27.69
N ILE A 168 -15.72 -9.17 -28.03
CA ILE A 168 -15.29 -7.84 -27.58
C ILE A 168 -15.10 -6.99 -28.81
N GLU A 169 -15.91 -5.94 -28.95
CA GLU A 169 -15.81 -4.93 -30.02
C GLU A 169 -14.83 -3.82 -29.70
N ARG A 170 -14.29 -3.21 -30.76
CA ARG A 170 -13.57 -1.92 -30.74
C ARG A 170 -14.44 -0.85 -31.39
N ARG A 171 -14.49 0.33 -30.77
CA ARG A 171 -15.15 1.52 -31.33
C ARG A 171 -14.29 2.75 -31.13
N ASP A 172 -14.43 3.74 -32.02
CA ASP A 172 -13.87 5.06 -31.79
C ASP A 172 -14.76 5.87 -30.82
N TYR A 173 -14.28 7.05 -30.40
CA TYR A 173 -15.03 7.96 -29.54
C TYR A 173 -16.29 8.58 -30.17
N ASN A 174 -16.52 8.36 -31.47
CA ASN A 174 -17.77 8.72 -32.15
C ASN A 174 -18.78 7.55 -32.16
N GLY A 175 -18.39 6.39 -31.61
CA GLY A 175 -19.19 5.18 -31.62
C GLY A 175 -19.12 4.35 -32.91
N ASN A 176 -18.22 4.68 -33.84
CA ASN A 176 -18.05 3.91 -35.07
C ASN A 176 -17.37 2.56 -34.77
N PHE A 177 -17.89 1.50 -35.35
CA PHE A 177 -17.34 0.14 -35.22
C PHE A 177 -16.01 0.03 -35.98
N LEU A 178 -14.97 -0.46 -35.30
CA LEU A 178 -13.60 -0.62 -35.84
C LEU A 178 -13.23 -2.09 -36.03
N GLY A 179 -14.04 -3.03 -35.55
CA GLY A 179 -13.78 -4.48 -35.60
C GLY A 179 -13.92 -5.14 -34.25
N ASN A 180 -13.67 -6.44 -34.21
CA ASN A 180 -13.59 -7.19 -32.95
C ASN A 180 -12.12 -7.32 -32.52
N ILE A 181 -11.90 -7.32 -31.20
CA ILE A 181 -10.66 -7.83 -30.58
C ILE A 181 -10.84 -9.34 -30.39
N VAL A 182 -11.90 -9.75 -29.69
CA VAL A 182 -12.24 -11.15 -29.49
C VAL A 182 -13.42 -11.47 -30.40
N GLU A 183 -13.23 -12.41 -31.33
CA GLU A 183 -14.26 -12.83 -32.25
C GLU A 183 -15.35 -13.69 -31.58
N PRO A 184 -16.60 -13.68 -32.06
CA PRO A 184 -17.65 -14.54 -31.60
C PRO A 184 -17.24 -16.01 -31.60
N GLY A 185 -17.56 -16.74 -30.52
CA GLY A 185 -17.28 -18.17 -30.40
C GLY A 185 -15.91 -18.55 -29.85
N VAL A 186 -15.04 -17.58 -29.56
CA VAL A 186 -13.77 -17.82 -28.85
C VAL A 186 -14.05 -18.18 -27.39
N VAL A 187 -14.83 -17.37 -26.70
CA VAL A 187 -15.32 -17.63 -25.32
C VAL A 187 -16.82 -17.33 -25.25
N ARG A 188 -17.46 -17.59 -24.12
CA ARG A 188 -18.91 -17.40 -24.02
C ARG A 188 -19.33 -16.59 -22.83
N PHE A 189 -20.19 -15.58 -23.05
CA PHE A 189 -20.74 -14.70 -22.04
C PHE A 189 -19.63 -13.95 -21.31
N ILE A 190 -19.02 -12.99 -22.00
CA ILE A 190 -18.02 -12.10 -21.43
C ILE A 190 -18.75 -11.07 -20.57
N GLN A 191 -18.35 -10.95 -19.31
CA GLN A 191 -18.86 -9.96 -18.38
C GLN A 191 -17.89 -8.79 -18.26
N GLN A 192 -17.33 -8.53 -17.07
CA GLN A 192 -16.40 -7.43 -16.88
C GLN A 192 -15.10 -7.65 -17.66
N ILE A 193 -14.60 -6.55 -18.23
CA ILE A 193 -13.29 -6.45 -18.87
C ILE A 193 -12.48 -5.32 -18.23
N GLU A 194 -11.15 -5.45 -18.19
CA GLU A 194 -10.22 -4.44 -17.68
C GLU A 194 -8.95 -4.45 -18.54
N ILE A 195 -8.34 -3.29 -18.76
CA ILE A 195 -6.98 -3.21 -19.33
C ILE A 195 -6.00 -3.48 -18.19
N GLU A 196 -5.35 -4.64 -18.23
CA GLU A 196 -4.37 -5.02 -17.21
C GLU A 196 -3.09 -4.20 -17.31
N GLU A 197 -2.63 -4.04 -18.53
CA GLU A 197 -1.52 -3.19 -18.95
C GLU A 197 -1.63 -2.95 -20.46
N PRO A 198 -0.93 -1.98 -21.05
CA PRO A 198 -0.97 -1.75 -22.48
C PRO A 198 -0.69 -3.02 -23.28
N GLY A 199 -1.63 -3.41 -24.10
CA GLY A 199 -1.56 -4.63 -24.91
C GLY A 199 -2.28 -5.86 -24.34
N ILE A 200 -2.79 -5.81 -23.12
CA ILE A 200 -3.43 -6.95 -22.45
C ILE A 200 -4.80 -6.57 -21.85
N ILE A 201 -5.82 -7.33 -22.23
CA ILE A 201 -7.17 -7.23 -21.67
C ILE A 201 -7.42 -8.44 -20.75
N LEU A 202 -7.79 -8.16 -19.49
CA LEU A 202 -8.40 -9.16 -18.60
C LEU A 202 -9.90 -9.24 -18.90
N ALA A 203 -10.45 -10.44 -18.88
CA ALA A 203 -11.88 -10.67 -19.07
C ALA A 203 -12.42 -11.74 -18.13
N ALA A 204 -13.55 -11.44 -17.49
CA ALA A 204 -14.33 -12.38 -16.73
C ALA A 204 -15.34 -13.10 -17.65
N VAL A 205 -15.15 -14.40 -17.85
CA VAL A 205 -15.99 -15.24 -18.73
C VAL A 205 -16.91 -16.13 -17.89
N PHE A 206 -18.22 -15.95 -18.05
CA PHE A 206 -19.20 -16.57 -17.18
C PHE A 206 -19.64 -17.98 -17.62
N SER A 207 -19.70 -18.25 -18.92
CA SER A 207 -20.23 -19.51 -19.43
C SER A 207 -19.20 -20.31 -20.23
N ILE A 208 -19.42 -21.62 -20.31
CA ILE A 208 -18.60 -22.53 -21.10
C ILE A 208 -19.14 -22.69 -22.53
N ILE A 209 -18.28 -22.99 -23.48
CA ILE A 209 -18.63 -23.48 -24.80
C ILE A 209 -18.59 -25.01 -24.75
N SER A 210 -19.69 -25.67 -25.13
CA SER A 210 -19.72 -27.13 -25.17
C SER A 210 -18.68 -27.69 -26.13
N GLY A 211 -17.67 -28.39 -25.59
CA GLY A 211 -16.57 -28.92 -26.38
C GLY A 211 -15.49 -27.85 -26.76
N GLY A 212 -15.59 -26.66 -26.21
CA GLY A 212 -14.67 -25.54 -26.43
C GLY A 212 -14.08 -24.96 -25.16
N ASN A 213 -13.81 -23.67 -25.18
CA ASN A 213 -13.20 -22.95 -24.07
C ASN A 213 -14.08 -22.91 -22.82
N GLN A 214 -13.44 -22.97 -21.67
CA GLN A 214 -14.07 -23.01 -20.35
C GLN A 214 -14.39 -21.60 -19.86
N ASN A 215 -15.10 -21.49 -18.75
CA ASN A 215 -15.34 -20.24 -18.04
C ASN A 215 -14.21 -19.97 -17.03
N GLY A 216 -13.99 -18.70 -16.69
CA GLY A 216 -12.94 -18.26 -15.80
C GLY A 216 -12.40 -16.89 -16.17
N ILE A 217 -11.16 -16.63 -15.80
CA ILE A 217 -10.45 -15.38 -16.16
C ILE A 217 -9.53 -15.65 -17.34
N TYR A 218 -9.56 -14.73 -18.31
CA TYR A 218 -8.74 -14.76 -19.51
C TYR A 218 -7.87 -13.51 -19.59
N ARG A 219 -6.66 -13.67 -20.13
CA ARG A 219 -5.87 -12.60 -20.72
C ARG A 219 -5.96 -12.70 -22.23
N PHE A 220 -6.37 -11.63 -22.86
CA PHE A 220 -6.38 -11.51 -24.34
C PHE A 220 -5.35 -10.47 -24.76
N SER A 221 -4.71 -10.72 -25.90
CA SER A 221 -3.95 -9.70 -26.62
C SER A 221 -4.92 -8.61 -27.12
N GLU A 222 -4.64 -7.36 -26.77
CA GLU A 222 -5.40 -6.19 -27.22
C GLU A 222 -5.31 -6.00 -28.74
N VAL A 223 -4.25 -6.54 -29.38
CA VAL A 223 -3.98 -6.36 -30.80
C VAL A 223 -4.85 -7.25 -31.69
N ASP A 224 -4.99 -8.53 -31.32
CA ASP A 224 -5.59 -9.57 -32.16
C ASP A 224 -6.51 -10.57 -31.44
N GLY A 225 -6.76 -10.35 -30.16
CA GLY A 225 -7.63 -11.20 -29.34
C GLY A 225 -7.09 -12.60 -29.06
N THR A 226 -5.81 -12.86 -29.33
CA THR A 226 -5.17 -14.12 -28.97
C THR A 226 -5.25 -14.35 -27.48
N ILE A 227 -5.63 -15.57 -27.02
CA ILE A 227 -5.59 -15.95 -25.61
C ILE A 227 -4.14 -16.08 -25.18
N LEU A 228 -3.71 -15.24 -24.25
CA LEU A 228 -2.36 -15.23 -23.67
C LEU A 228 -2.29 -16.14 -22.44
N ASP A 229 -3.29 -16.06 -21.55
CA ASP A 229 -3.42 -16.88 -20.35
C ASP A 229 -4.88 -17.19 -20.04
N PHE A 230 -5.10 -18.26 -19.24
CA PHE A 230 -6.40 -18.68 -18.80
C PHE A 230 -6.36 -19.37 -17.44
N TRP A 231 -7.29 -19.02 -16.54
CA TRP A 231 -7.50 -19.67 -15.25
C TRP A 231 -8.95 -20.15 -15.14
N ASN A 232 -9.12 -21.46 -14.99
CA ASN A 232 -10.44 -22.08 -14.85
C ASN A 232 -10.97 -21.87 -13.41
N LEU A 233 -11.72 -20.80 -13.20
CA LEU A 233 -12.28 -20.40 -11.91
C LEU A 233 -13.81 -20.53 -11.83
N GLY A 234 -14.44 -21.09 -12.87
CA GLY A 234 -15.88 -21.22 -12.97
C GLY A 234 -16.56 -19.94 -13.45
N ASN A 235 -17.80 -19.72 -13.00
CA ASN A 235 -18.66 -18.61 -13.44
C ASN A 235 -18.19 -17.26 -12.88
N THR A 236 -17.19 -16.66 -13.49
CA THR A 236 -16.63 -15.36 -13.09
C THR A 236 -17.51 -14.22 -13.60
N ARG A 237 -17.59 -13.13 -12.82
CA ARG A 237 -18.41 -11.95 -13.11
C ARG A 237 -17.56 -10.68 -13.25
N GLY A 238 -16.70 -10.42 -12.29
CA GLY A 238 -15.84 -9.26 -12.22
C GLY A 238 -14.37 -9.65 -12.21
N VAL A 239 -13.52 -8.71 -12.65
CA VAL A 239 -12.07 -8.82 -12.66
C VAL A 239 -11.45 -7.47 -12.40
N ALA A 240 -10.36 -7.42 -11.61
CA ALA A 240 -9.56 -6.23 -11.41
C ALA A 240 -8.10 -6.59 -11.08
N LYS A 241 -7.14 -5.87 -11.67
CA LYS A 241 -5.72 -6.01 -11.37
C LYS A 241 -5.38 -5.38 -10.04
N LEU A 242 -4.53 -6.04 -9.24
CA LEU A 242 -3.93 -5.50 -8.02
C LEU A 242 -2.52 -4.95 -8.26
N GLY A 243 -2.13 -3.99 -7.44
CA GLY A 243 -0.79 -3.39 -7.49
C GLY A 243 0.36 -4.36 -7.18
N ASN A 244 0.10 -5.45 -6.45
CA ASN A 244 1.06 -6.52 -6.18
C ASN A 244 1.19 -7.54 -7.33
N GLY A 245 0.42 -7.38 -8.42
CA GLY A 245 0.41 -8.26 -9.59
C GLY A 245 -0.58 -9.42 -9.53
N GLU A 246 -1.30 -9.60 -8.42
CA GLU A 246 -2.43 -10.53 -8.33
C GLU A 246 -3.68 -9.97 -9.02
N ILE A 247 -4.68 -10.80 -9.18
CA ILE A 247 -5.95 -10.46 -9.84
C ILE A 247 -7.11 -10.71 -8.89
N LEU A 248 -7.91 -9.67 -8.63
CA LEU A 248 -9.22 -9.84 -8.00
C LEU A 248 -10.21 -10.41 -9.02
N TRP A 249 -11.06 -11.33 -8.57
CA TRP A 249 -12.18 -11.80 -9.35
C TRP A 249 -13.41 -12.03 -8.47
N SER A 250 -14.58 -11.94 -9.08
CA SER A 250 -15.84 -12.07 -8.37
C SER A 250 -16.73 -13.14 -8.97
N SER A 251 -17.61 -13.71 -8.14
CA SER A 251 -18.60 -14.71 -8.53
C SER A 251 -19.82 -14.67 -7.61
N ALA A 252 -20.74 -15.63 -7.79
CA ALA A 252 -21.82 -15.85 -6.84
C ALA A 252 -21.35 -16.33 -5.46
N ALA A 253 -20.14 -16.85 -5.35
CA ALA A 253 -19.57 -17.32 -4.09
C ALA A 253 -18.86 -16.21 -3.30
N GLY A 254 -18.39 -15.15 -3.98
CA GLY A 254 -17.71 -14.05 -3.33
C GLY A 254 -16.69 -13.34 -4.19
N VAL A 255 -15.83 -12.60 -3.49
CA VAL A 255 -14.61 -11.96 -4.00
C VAL A 255 -13.44 -12.84 -3.64
N SER A 256 -12.59 -13.13 -4.61
CA SER A 256 -11.37 -13.92 -4.44
C SER A 256 -10.18 -13.23 -5.08
N ARG A 257 -8.98 -13.60 -4.64
CA ARG A 257 -7.70 -13.18 -5.17
C ARG A 257 -7.04 -14.37 -5.88
N LEU A 258 -6.49 -14.13 -7.05
CA LEU A 258 -5.78 -15.09 -7.88
C LEU A 258 -4.31 -14.67 -7.99
N ASP A 259 -3.39 -15.56 -7.63
CA ASP A 259 -1.99 -15.46 -8.00
C ASP A 259 -1.83 -15.97 -9.46
N PRO A 260 -1.55 -15.10 -10.43
CA PRO A 260 -1.49 -15.50 -11.84
C PRO A 260 -0.27 -16.36 -12.16
N VAL A 261 0.75 -16.40 -11.31
CA VAL A 261 1.98 -17.19 -11.51
C VAL A 261 1.77 -18.64 -11.08
N THR A 262 1.15 -18.85 -9.93
CA THR A 262 0.89 -20.20 -9.38
C THR A 262 -0.47 -20.77 -9.78
N GLY A 263 -1.42 -19.91 -10.19
CA GLY A 263 -2.81 -20.26 -10.46
C GLY A 263 -3.63 -20.52 -9.19
N ASN A 264 -3.08 -20.27 -7.99
CA ASN A 264 -3.81 -20.44 -6.74
C ASN A 264 -4.80 -19.30 -6.55
N SER A 265 -5.99 -19.64 -6.04
CA SER A 265 -7.01 -18.64 -5.72
C SER A 265 -7.47 -18.77 -4.28
N GLU A 266 -7.63 -17.63 -3.60
CA GLU A 266 -8.06 -17.50 -2.21
C GLU A 266 -9.34 -16.66 -2.12
N LEU A 267 -10.33 -17.13 -1.33
CA LEU A 267 -11.56 -16.39 -1.06
C LEU A 267 -11.28 -15.31 0.00
N ILE A 268 -11.51 -14.03 -0.37
CA ILE A 268 -11.36 -12.89 0.53
C ILE A 268 -12.68 -12.62 1.28
N SER A 269 -13.81 -12.67 0.58
CA SER A 269 -15.12 -12.33 1.14
C SER A 269 -16.22 -13.18 0.49
N GLY A 270 -16.97 -13.93 1.31
CA GLY A 270 -18.14 -14.69 0.85
C GLY A 270 -19.35 -13.80 0.63
N GLY A 271 -20.22 -14.16 -0.34
CA GLY A 271 -21.43 -13.44 -0.73
C GLY A 271 -21.49 -13.16 -2.23
N SER A 272 -22.68 -12.97 -2.80
CA SER A 272 -22.84 -12.76 -4.24
C SER A 272 -22.22 -11.44 -4.69
N SER A 273 -21.20 -11.49 -5.51
CA SER A 273 -20.44 -10.33 -5.93
C SER A 273 -20.57 -10.05 -7.43
N HIS A 274 -20.48 -8.78 -7.80
CA HIS A 274 -20.57 -8.29 -9.17
C HIS A 274 -19.27 -7.59 -9.60
N TYR A 275 -19.34 -6.45 -10.27
CA TYR A 275 -18.18 -5.80 -10.88
C TYR A 275 -17.37 -5.02 -9.87
N PHE A 276 -16.11 -4.88 -10.18
CA PHE A 276 -15.20 -3.97 -9.54
C PHE A 276 -15.22 -2.61 -10.25
N GLY A 277 -14.90 -1.57 -9.49
CA GLY A 277 -14.62 -0.24 -10.02
C GLY A 277 -13.52 0.41 -9.20
N ARG A 278 -12.86 1.40 -9.77
CA ARG A 278 -11.83 2.19 -9.08
C ARG A 278 -12.43 3.51 -8.64
N VAL A 279 -12.16 3.89 -7.40
CA VAL A 279 -12.65 5.12 -6.78
C VAL A 279 -11.47 5.86 -6.18
N MET A 280 -11.33 7.14 -6.59
CA MET A 280 -10.30 8.05 -6.10
C MET A 280 -10.89 8.96 -5.03
N PHE A 281 -10.47 8.78 -3.80
CA PHE A 281 -10.87 9.64 -2.70
C PHE A 281 -9.92 10.82 -2.56
N GLN A 282 -10.45 12.02 -2.30
CA GLN A 282 -9.61 13.15 -1.95
C GLN A 282 -9.05 12.96 -0.55
N CYS A 283 -7.74 13.00 -0.42
CA CYS A 283 -7.07 12.92 0.86
C CYS A 283 -7.01 14.28 1.54
N THR A 284 -7.56 14.40 2.74
CA THR A 284 -7.14 15.47 3.64
C THR A 284 -5.78 15.05 4.23
N THR A 285 -4.71 15.74 3.83
CA THR A 285 -3.35 15.43 4.33
C THR A 285 -3.34 15.45 5.86
N PRO A 286 -3.05 14.33 6.52
CA PRO A 286 -2.93 14.29 7.98
C PRO A 286 -1.82 15.21 8.48
N PRO A 287 -1.87 15.66 9.73
CA PRO A 287 -0.78 16.45 10.31
C PRO A 287 0.54 15.68 10.25
N THR A 288 1.59 16.36 9.80
CA THR A 288 2.96 15.83 9.85
C THR A 288 3.32 15.46 11.29
N PRO A 289 3.91 14.29 11.55
CA PRO A 289 4.38 13.92 12.87
C PRO A 289 5.32 14.97 13.46
N THR A 290 5.30 15.15 14.78
CA THR A 290 6.12 16.12 15.49
C THR A 290 6.98 15.47 16.57
N GLY A 291 8.17 16.01 16.80
CA GLY A 291 9.11 15.49 17.78
C GLY A 291 10.47 16.15 17.67
N ALA A 292 11.45 15.66 18.42
CA ALA A 292 12.82 16.09 18.23
C ALA A 292 13.41 15.43 16.98
N SER A 293 13.91 16.24 16.04
CA SER A 293 14.54 15.74 14.80
C SER A 293 15.89 15.05 15.01
N GLN A 294 16.44 15.15 16.22
CA GLN A 294 17.64 14.43 16.66
C GLN A 294 17.36 13.80 18.03
N GLN A 295 17.57 12.49 18.14
CA GLN A 295 17.35 11.77 19.39
C GLN A 295 18.52 10.83 19.66
N THR A 296 18.83 10.64 20.97
CA THR A 296 19.96 9.82 21.41
C THR A 296 19.44 8.62 22.20
N PHE A 297 20.00 7.44 21.90
CA PHE A 297 19.54 6.16 22.46
C PHE A 297 20.73 5.33 22.95
N GLU A 298 20.46 4.44 23.90
CA GLU A 298 21.37 3.38 24.31
C GLU A 298 21.39 2.23 23.27
N PRO A 299 22.45 1.41 23.27
CA PRO A 299 22.54 0.26 22.37
C PRO A 299 21.35 -0.72 22.57
N GLY A 300 20.78 -1.17 21.47
CA GLY A 300 19.66 -2.10 21.47
C GLY A 300 18.27 -1.44 21.35
N ALA A 301 18.21 -0.10 21.30
CA ALA A 301 16.97 0.62 21.01
C ALA A 301 16.47 0.35 19.58
N THR A 302 15.16 0.47 19.39
CA THR A 302 14.43 0.21 18.14
C THR A 302 13.64 1.43 17.71
N LEU A 303 12.99 1.39 16.53
CA LEU A 303 12.10 2.46 16.06
C LEU A 303 10.96 2.76 17.04
N ALA A 304 10.49 1.75 17.80
CA ALA A 304 9.46 1.93 18.82
C ALA A 304 9.89 2.84 20.00
N ASP A 305 11.19 3.03 20.21
CA ASP A 305 11.73 3.87 21.27
C ASP A 305 11.81 5.36 20.88
N ILE A 306 11.63 5.69 19.59
CA ILE A 306 11.66 7.07 19.10
C ILE A 306 10.43 7.83 19.62
N VAL A 307 10.67 8.98 20.25
CA VAL A 307 9.61 9.83 20.82
C VAL A 307 9.07 10.75 19.73
N ILE A 308 7.81 10.52 19.34
CA ILE A 308 7.10 11.24 18.26
C ILE A 308 5.61 11.34 18.58
N ASP A 309 4.93 12.34 18.03
CA ASP A 309 3.47 12.54 18.15
C ASP A 309 2.87 12.77 16.74
N PRO A 310 1.89 11.98 16.30
CA PRO A 310 1.30 10.82 17.00
C PRO A 310 2.31 9.65 17.12
N THR A 311 2.08 8.77 18.09
CA THR A 311 2.94 7.59 18.31
C THR A 311 2.66 6.45 17.33
N ASP A 312 1.48 6.45 16.72
CA ASP A 312 1.07 5.46 15.69
C ASP A 312 1.45 6.00 14.31
N VAL A 313 2.72 5.81 13.95
CA VAL A 313 3.28 6.23 12.66
C VAL A 313 3.88 5.03 11.94
N THR A 314 3.97 5.14 10.62
CA THR A 314 4.72 4.19 9.78
C THR A 314 6.12 4.73 9.52
N TRP A 315 7.13 3.87 9.71
CA TRP A 315 8.54 4.22 9.56
C TRP A 315 9.12 3.77 8.22
N PHE A 316 10.06 4.57 7.69
CA PHE A 316 10.74 4.28 6.43
C PHE A 316 12.24 4.61 6.52
N ALA A 317 13.04 3.90 5.70
CA ALA A 317 14.48 4.12 5.64
C ALA A 317 14.88 5.32 4.78
N THR A 318 14.04 5.70 3.80
CA THR A 318 14.28 6.82 2.89
C THR A 318 13.06 7.73 2.78
N GLU A 319 13.28 9.00 2.46
CA GLU A 319 12.20 9.95 2.21
C GLU A 319 11.34 9.54 1.01
N ALA A 320 11.95 8.99 -0.02
CA ALA A 320 11.24 8.52 -1.21
C ALA A 320 10.30 7.34 -0.89
N ASP A 321 10.75 6.38 -0.06
CA ASP A 321 9.88 5.29 0.40
C ASP A 321 8.72 5.83 1.24
N ALA A 322 8.99 6.80 2.10
CA ALA A 322 7.98 7.45 2.95
C ALA A 322 6.91 8.19 2.12
N GLN A 323 7.33 8.96 1.10
CA GLN A 323 6.42 9.68 0.20
C GLN A 323 5.54 8.75 -0.63
N ASN A 324 6.06 7.58 -1.00
CA ASN A 324 5.35 6.61 -1.83
C ASN A 324 4.69 5.47 -1.03
N ASN A 325 4.82 5.47 0.30
CA ASN A 325 4.33 4.41 1.20
C ASN A 325 4.78 3.01 0.76
N VAL A 326 6.06 2.86 0.42
CA VAL A 326 6.64 1.59 0.00
C VAL A 326 7.77 1.17 0.95
N ASN A 327 8.00 -0.12 1.12
CA ASN A 327 9.05 -0.68 1.99
C ASN A 327 8.99 -0.17 3.45
N PRO A 328 7.84 -0.21 4.15
CA PRO A 328 7.76 0.22 5.53
C PRO A 328 8.65 -0.64 6.44
N LEU A 329 9.23 0.00 7.45
CA LEU A 329 10.05 -0.66 8.44
C LEU A 329 9.20 -1.12 9.64
N PRO A 330 9.40 -2.34 10.15
CA PRO A 330 8.79 -2.79 11.39
C PRO A 330 9.26 -1.95 12.59
N ASN A 331 8.39 -1.75 13.59
CA ASN A 331 8.70 -0.95 14.79
C ASN A 331 9.84 -1.54 15.65
N ASP A 332 10.11 -2.84 15.53
CA ASP A 332 11.21 -3.53 16.21
C ASP A 332 12.55 -3.45 15.45
N THR A 333 12.61 -2.69 14.36
CA THR A 333 13.86 -2.46 13.61
C THR A 333 14.90 -1.78 14.51
N PRO A 334 16.08 -2.38 14.71
CA PRO A 334 17.14 -1.80 15.53
C PRO A 334 17.64 -0.46 14.98
N LEU A 335 17.87 0.51 15.87
CA LEU A 335 18.42 1.81 15.48
C LEU A 335 19.90 1.69 15.12
N VAL A 336 20.28 2.37 14.02
CA VAL A 336 21.67 2.44 13.54
C VAL A 336 22.23 3.84 13.80
N ASP A 337 23.41 3.93 14.39
CA ASP A 337 24.04 5.20 14.71
C ASP A 337 24.20 6.12 13.49
N ASN A 338 23.86 7.40 13.66
CA ASN A 338 23.84 8.44 12.61
C ASN A 338 22.90 8.16 11.43
N GLN A 339 21.96 7.22 11.55
CA GLN A 339 20.93 6.97 10.54
C GLN A 339 19.76 7.95 10.71
N THR A 340 19.19 8.39 9.58
CA THR A 340 17.92 9.14 9.54
C THR A 340 16.81 8.19 9.14
N TYR A 341 15.69 8.21 9.90
CA TYR A 341 14.45 7.52 9.62
C TYR A 341 13.34 8.52 9.37
N TYR A 342 12.34 8.13 8.60
CA TYR A 342 11.23 8.98 8.19
C TYR A 342 9.92 8.43 8.72
N ALA A 343 9.22 9.24 9.51
CA ALA A 343 7.91 8.91 10.07
C ALA A 343 6.79 9.53 9.24
N VAL A 344 5.77 8.75 8.92
CA VAL A 344 4.56 9.21 8.23
C VAL A 344 3.34 8.87 9.08
N ASN A 345 2.50 9.87 9.33
CA ASN A 345 1.17 9.67 9.91
C ASN A 345 0.21 9.26 8.78
N ILE A 346 -0.43 8.10 8.90
CA ILE A 346 -1.36 7.57 7.90
C ILE A 346 -2.75 7.49 8.55
N VAL A 347 -3.67 8.33 8.08
CA VAL A 347 -5.07 8.36 8.54
C VAL A 347 -5.98 8.08 7.36
N ASP A 348 -6.83 7.07 7.49
CA ASP A 348 -7.71 6.59 6.42
C ASP A 348 -6.99 6.32 5.09
N GLY A 349 -5.69 5.98 5.19
CA GLY A 349 -4.77 5.73 4.09
C GLY A 349 -4.20 6.98 3.42
N CYS A 350 -4.51 8.17 3.92
CA CYS A 350 -3.90 9.42 3.49
C CYS A 350 -2.59 9.65 4.24
N LEU A 351 -1.54 10.00 3.51
CA LEU A 351 -0.21 10.19 4.06
C LEU A 351 0.02 11.65 4.45
N SER A 352 0.65 11.86 5.62
CA SER A 352 1.25 13.14 5.95
C SER A 352 2.55 13.38 5.18
N GLU A 353 3.07 14.60 5.21
CA GLU A 353 4.48 14.84 4.88
C GLU A 353 5.38 14.02 5.82
N PRO A 354 6.49 13.45 5.32
CA PRO A 354 7.43 12.70 6.14
C PRO A 354 8.14 13.59 7.16
N PHE A 355 8.27 13.11 8.39
CA PHE A 355 9.07 13.74 9.43
C PHE A 355 10.38 12.99 9.64
N ALA A 356 11.50 13.66 9.43
CA ALA A 356 12.83 13.08 9.53
C ALA A 356 13.35 13.09 10.98
N VAL A 357 13.81 11.94 11.48
CA VAL A 357 14.46 11.77 12.78
C VAL A 357 15.83 11.15 12.58
N THR A 358 16.89 11.90 12.92
CA THR A 358 18.26 11.37 12.94
C THR A 358 18.55 10.83 14.32
N VAL A 359 18.99 9.59 14.42
CA VAL A 359 19.30 8.94 15.70
C VAL A 359 20.80 8.89 15.94
N THR A 360 21.21 9.08 17.19
CA THR A 360 22.56 8.82 17.65
C THR A 360 22.50 7.67 18.67
N VAL A 361 23.20 6.58 18.40
CA VAL A 361 23.32 5.48 19.35
C VAL A 361 24.61 5.63 20.09
N THR A 362 24.52 6.00 21.38
CA THR A 362 25.73 6.13 22.20
C THR A 362 26.34 4.75 22.40
N LEU A 363 27.63 4.62 22.12
CA LEU A 363 28.38 3.47 22.58
C LEU A 363 28.38 3.55 24.11
N GLY A 364 27.47 2.84 24.75
CA GLY A 364 27.47 2.73 26.21
C GLY A 364 28.78 2.12 26.65
N VAL A 365 29.70 2.95 27.16
CA VAL A 365 30.72 2.45 28.07
C VAL A 365 29.95 2.13 29.33
N GLY A 366 29.56 0.87 29.51
CA GLY A 366 28.92 0.45 30.74
C GLY A 366 29.77 0.93 31.89
N GLU A 367 29.22 1.81 32.74
CA GLU A 367 29.95 2.27 33.93
C GLU A 367 30.26 1.04 34.76
N PHE A 368 31.57 0.80 34.98
CA PHE A 368 32.03 -0.20 35.94
C PHE A 368 31.48 0.25 37.30
N THR A 369 30.33 -0.29 37.70
CA THR A 369 29.73 0.03 38.98
C THR A 369 30.61 -0.50 40.08
N ALA A 370 31.32 0.40 40.76
CA ALA A 370 32.22 0.12 41.85
C ALA A 370 31.56 -0.69 43.01
N SER A 371 30.23 -0.86 42.96
CA SER A 371 29.47 -1.65 43.94
C SER A 371 29.70 -3.16 43.83
N ASN A 372 30.13 -3.68 42.68
CA ASN A 372 30.26 -5.12 42.41
C ASN A 372 31.70 -5.62 42.36
N PHE A 373 32.68 -4.72 42.53
CA PHE A 373 34.10 -5.02 42.49
C PHE A 373 34.77 -4.65 43.83
N LYS A 374 35.45 -5.62 44.44
CA LYS A 374 36.23 -5.44 45.67
C LYS A 374 37.65 -5.92 45.46
N PHE A 375 38.57 -5.20 46.07
CA PHE A 375 39.99 -5.57 46.07
C PHE A 375 40.62 -5.24 47.42
N TYR A 376 41.38 -6.19 47.95
CA TYR A 376 42.04 -6.04 49.26
C TYR A 376 43.19 -7.03 49.46
N PRO A 377 44.14 -6.70 50.35
CA PRO A 377 44.38 -5.43 50.97
C PRO A 377 45.10 -4.44 50.02
N ASN A 378 44.84 -3.17 50.19
CA ASN A 378 45.64 -2.11 49.54
C ASN A 378 45.93 -1.03 50.58
N PRO A 379 47.22 -0.84 51.00
CA PRO A 379 48.45 -1.47 50.50
C PRO A 379 48.53 -2.99 50.80
N THR A 380 49.22 -3.72 49.88
CA THR A 380 49.49 -5.15 50.05
C THR A 380 50.95 -5.42 50.37
N ASN A 381 51.20 -6.52 51.14
CA ASN A 381 52.55 -7.06 51.32
C ASN A 381 52.83 -8.23 50.36
N ASP A 382 51.99 -9.24 50.35
CA ASP A 382 52.27 -10.46 49.59
C ASP A 382 51.14 -10.87 48.64
N LYS A 383 49.88 -10.65 49.00
CA LYS A 383 48.75 -11.09 48.21
C LYS A 383 47.70 -10.02 48.06
N LEU A 384 47.13 -9.91 46.88
CA LEU A 384 45.98 -9.08 46.56
C LEU A 384 44.81 -10.00 46.12
N THR A 385 43.67 -9.86 46.76
CA THR A 385 42.43 -10.54 46.37
C THR A 385 41.56 -9.56 45.59
N LEU A 386 41.01 -10.07 44.46
CA LEU A 386 40.01 -9.40 43.64
C LEU A 386 38.73 -10.22 43.67
N GLU A 387 37.62 -9.56 43.90
CA GLU A 387 36.28 -10.17 43.89
C GLU A 387 35.34 -9.38 42.99
N HIS A 388 34.58 -10.07 42.14
CA HIS A 388 33.60 -9.50 41.27
C HIS A 388 32.38 -10.43 41.13
N THR A 389 31.21 -9.90 40.81
CA THR A 389 29.97 -10.70 40.66
C THR A 389 29.92 -11.46 39.32
N THR A 390 30.76 -11.13 38.37
CA THR A 390 30.97 -11.88 37.09
C THR A 390 32.39 -12.35 37.01
N ALA A 391 32.65 -13.40 36.21
CA ALA A 391 33.97 -14.01 36.09
C ALA A 391 35.00 -13.03 35.52
N ILE A 392 36.13 -12.90 36.22
CA ILE A 392 37.29 -12.11 35.78
C ILE A 392 37.99 -12.93 34.70
N SER A 393 37.93 -12.45 33.46
CA SER A 393 38.54 -13.15 32.31
C SER A 393 40.03 -12.93 32.20
N GLN A 394 40.52 -11.72 32.53
CA GLN A 394 41.95 -11.39 32.45
C GLN A 394 42.36 -10.34 33.49
N ILE A 395 43.58 -10.49 34.03
CA ILE A 395 44.23 -9.56 34.90
C ILE A 395 45.60 -9.21 34.34
N ILE A 396 45.93 -7.93 34.21
CA ILE A 396 47.20 -7.43 33.75
C ILE A 396 47.74 -6.50 34.81
N VAL A 397 48.97 -6.78 35.29
CA VAL A 397 49.67 -5.92 36.25
C VAL A 397 50.82 -5.22 35.59
N THR A 398 50.88 -3.91 35.69
CA THR A 398 51.94 -3.08 35.14
C THR A 398 52.63 -2.24 36.24
N ASN A 399 53.92 -2.02 36.10
CA ASN A 399 54.64 -1.07 36.98
C ASN A 399 54.43 0.35 36.48
N VAL A 400 54.96 1.36 37.22
CA VAL A 400 54.84 2.80 36.88
C VAL A 400 55.55 3.19 35.60
N LEU A 401 56.44 2.37 35.06
CA LEU A 401 57.09 2.58 33.77
C LEU A 401 56.28 2.00 32.59
N GLY A 402 55.06 1.42 32.87
CA GLY A 402 54.20 0.81 31.88
C GLY A 402 54.61 -0.60 31.47
N GLN A 403 55.62 -1.20 32.14
CA GLN A 403 56.03 -2.58 31.84
C GLN A 403 55.10 -3.58 32.48
N GLN A 404 54.58 -4.53 31.70
CA GLN A 404 53.76 -5.63 32.19
C GLN A 404 54.62 -6.59 33.02
N VAL A 405 54.23 -6.80 34.28
CA VAL A 405 54.98 -7.65 35.23
C VAL A 405 54.24 -8.94 35.54
N LEU A 406 52.91 -8.99 35.29
CA LEU A 406 52.12 -10.23 35.41
C LEU A 406 50.91 -10.17 34.51
N GLU A 407 50.53 -11.29 33.93
CA GLU A 407 49.26 -11.54 33.27
C GLU A 407 48.64 -12.84 33.79
N LYS A 408 47.33 -12.88 34.05
CA LYS A 408 46.62 -14.05 34.53
C LYS A 408 45.20 -14.06 33.99
N SER A 409 44.70 -15.22 33.58
CA SER A 409 43.34 -15.43 33.11
C SER A 409 42.59 -16.41 34.06
N PRO A 410 42.03 -15.92 35.18
CA PRO A 410 41.45 -16.76 36.23
C PRO A 410 40.14 -17.42 35.81
N ASN A 411 39.33 -16.75 34.92
CA ASN A 411 37.98 -17.16 34.53
C ASN A 411 37.12 -17.56 35.76
N ALA A 412 37.15 -16.74 36.78
CA ALA A 412 36.47 -16.94 38.06
C ALA A 412 36.06 -15.62 38.69
N GLU A 413 35.01 -15.61 39.53
CA GLU A 413 34.52 -14.43 40.27
C GLU A 413 35.53 -13.92 41.31
N ASN A 414 36.45 -14.79 41.76
CA ASN A 414 37.50 -14.46 42.72
C ASN A 414 38.89 -14.80 42.17
N ALA A 415 39.83 -13.91 42.34
CA ALA A 415 41.20 -14.11 41.90
C ALA A 415 42.19 -13.59 42.94
N GLU A 416 43.29 -14.34 43.14
CA GLU A 416 44.40 -13.91 44.02
C GLU A 416 45.64 -13.65 43.15
N ILE A 417 46.32 -12.55 43.41
CA ILE A 417 47.57 -12.14 42.76
C ILE A 417 48.68 -12.17 43.84
N ASP A 418 49.78 -12.90 43.53
CA ASP A 418 50.95 -12.96 44.38
C ASP A 418 51.86 -11.77 44.05
N PHE A 419 52.04 -10.83 45.04
CA PHE A 419 52.91 -9.70 44.96
C PHE A 419 54.23 -9.91 45.72
N SER A 420 54.49 -11.12 46.30
CA SER A 420 55.63 -11.37 47.16
C SER A 420 56.99 -11.11 46.47
N GLN A 421 57.06 -11.36 45.14
CA GLN A 421 58.27 -11.20 44.36
C GLN A 421 58.37 -9.80 43.72
N PHE A 422 57.37 -8.93 43.89
CA PHE A 422 57.37 -7.58 43.26
C PHE A 422 58.13 -6.59 44.21
N ALA A 423 58.88 -5.66 43.58
CA ALA A 423 59.54 -4.61 44.30
C ALA A 423 58.54 -3.70 44.99
N LYS A 424 58.92 -3.04 46.09
CA LYS A 424 58.08 -2.01 46.73
C LYS A 424 57.82 -0.87 45.75
N GLY A 425 56.53 -0.46 45.68
CA GLY A 425 56.15 0.58 44.72
C GLY A 425 54.67 0.55 44.36
N VAL A 426 54.32 1.33 43.35
CA VAL A 426 52.98 1.46 42.84
C VAL A 426 52.83 0.61 41.58
N TYR A 427 51.73 -0.11 41.48
CA TYR A 427 51.35 -0.96 40.33
C TYR A 427 49.94 -0.58 39.87
N LEU A 428 49.71 -0.69 38.57
CA LEU A 428 48.41 -0.59 37.96
C LEU A 428 47.94 -2.00 37.62
N VAL A 429 46.78 -2.37 38.16
CA VAL A 429 46.15 -3.67 37.91
C VAL A 429 44.90 -3.47 37.06
N LYS A 430 44.98 -3.86 35.79
CA LYS A 430 43.81 -3.90 34.89
C LYS A 430 43.08 -5.21 35.07
N VAL A 431 41.79 -5.11 35.34
CA VAL A 431 40.89 -6.26 35.53
C VAL A 431 39.88 -6.21 34.41
N ILE A 432 39.69 -7.33 33.71
CA ILE A 432 38.81 -7.48 32.53
C ILE A 432 37.81 -8.59 32.85
N THR A 433 36.55 -8.31 32.64
CA THR A 433 35.44 -9.28 32.61
C THR A 433 34.93 -9.40 31.18
N GLU A 434 33.86 -10.17 30.93
CA GLU A 434 33.27 -10.32 29.59
C GLU A 434 32.75 -8.96 29.09
N ASP A 435 32.13 -8.17 29.95
CA ASP A 435 31.45 -6.92 29.54
C ASP A 435 32.26 -5.67 29.82
N TYR A 436 33.22 -5.68 30.78
CA TYR A 436 33.85 -4.45 31.29
C TYR A 436 35.35 -4.62 31.58
N SER A 437 36.05 -3.49 31.69
CA SER A 437 37.40 -3.44 32.24
C SER A 437 37.60 -2.23 33.15
N THR A 438 38.35 -2.44 34.22
CA THR A 438 38.78 -1.37 35.12
C THR A 438 40.27 -1.45 35.43
N THR A 439 40.86 -0.30 35.85
CA THR A 439 42.25 -0.26 36.30
C THR A 439 42.30 0.33 37.68
N ILE A 440 42.86 -0.44 38.60
CA ILE A 440 43.05 -0.01 40.01
C ILE A 440 44.52 0.19 40.32
N GLN A 441 44.80 1.12 41.22
CA GLN A 441 46.15 1.42 41.73
C GLN A 441 46.40 0.63 43.01
N ILE A 442 47.47 -0.16 43.04
CA ILE A 442 47.87 -1.00 44.18
C ILE A 442 49.23 -0.52 44.68
N ILE A 443 49.35 -0.42 46.00
CA ILE A 443 50.59 -0.04 46.66
C ILE A 443 51.19 -1.31 47.29
N LYS A 444 52.37 -1.71 46.84
CA LYS A 444 53.20 -2.81 47.42
C LYS A 444 54.12 -2.17 48.50
N LYS A 445 54.04 -2.71 49.76
CA LYS A 445 54.89 -2.31 50.90
C LYS A 445 56.20 -3.13 50.98
#